data_04a48b1c747946196159d3e6edba7c5d
#
_entry.id   04a48b1c747946196159d3e6edba7c5d
#
_cell.length_a   1.000
_cell.length_b   1.000
_cell.length_c   1.000
_cell.angle_alpha   90.00
_cell.angle_beta   90.00
_cell.angle_gamma   90.00
#
_symmetry.space_group_name_H-M   'P 1'
#
loop_
_entity.id
_entity.type
_entity.pdbx_description
1 polymer ?
#
loop_
_entity_poly.entity_id
_entity_poly.type
_entity_poly.pdbx_seq_one_letter_code
_entity_poly.pdbx_strand_id
1 'polypeptide(L)'
;MRSNENRAISIVQKDIEGNIFECTEGLSFWGGVDPKTGCIIDIHHPDHGTCLSDKFVLMPTSRGSCSGSGVLLQLAQNGLAPAAIIFNEMEEILTLGAIVADQLFKKKVAILRVPRDLYSALAMADKAEICENRLMFGSKTIKLRKLNIDTVNLNSKDKSILDGNHGAAQQIAMETICKMAVIQNANELIDVTKGHIDGCILAHDANLIFAEKMHQLGARISIQTTINAISVNRDNWQRQGVKPDFGNKASRLADAYVKMGAQPTYTCAPYLLENIPKEQEVIGWSESNAVIYANSILGAKTQKHPDYF
;
A
#
# COMPACT_ATOMS: atom_id res chain seq x y z
N MET A 1 23.34 -3.96 -17.18
CA MET A 1 22.13 -3.83 -16.33
C MET A 1 21.28 -5.11 -16.18
N ARG A 2 21.70 -6.27 -16.66
CA ARG A 2 20.92 -7.55 -16.61
C ARG A 2 21.19 -8.47 -15.40
N SER A 3 21.97 -8.05 -14.38
CA SER A 3 22.37 -8.96 -13.28
C SER A 3 21.50 -8.91 -12.01
N ASN A 4 20.51 -8.01 -11.91
CA ASN A 4 19.69 -7.87 -10.71
C ASN A 4 18.33 -8.61 -10.77
N GLU A 5 17.85 -8.93 -11.97
CA GLU A 5 16.52 -9.55 -12.15
C GLU A 5 16.45 -11.03 -11.72
N ASN A 6 17.59 -11.71 -11.56
CA ASN A 6 17.64 -13.15 -11.30
C ASN A 6 17.85 -13.52 -9.81
N ARG A 7 17.48 -12.67 -8.86
CA ARG A 7 17.68 -12.97 -7.43
C ARG A 7 16.40 -12.78 -6.63
N ALA A 8 16.09 -13.75 -5.77
CA ALA A 8 14.99 -13.67 -4.83
C ALA A 8 15.23 -12.55 -3.83
N ILE A 9 14.25 -11.65 -3.69
CA ILE A 9 14.30 -10.47 -2.81
C ILE A 9 13.23 -10.62 -1.73
N SER A 10 13.62 -10.43 -0.46
CA SER A 10 12.70 -10.27 0.65
C SER A 10 12.42 -8.79 0.86
N ILE A 11 11.18 -8.39 0.65
CA ILE A 11 10.71 -7.01 0.81
C ILE A 11 10.25 -6.78 2.24
N VAL A 12 9.39 -7.65 2.76
CA VAL A 12 9.03 -7.72 4.18
C VAL A 12 9.48 -9.07 4.72
N GLN A 13 10.39 -9.05 5.68
CA GLN A 13 10.97 -10.26 6.25
C GLN A 13 10.16 -10.75 7.43
N LYS A 14 9.86 -12.06 7.41
CA LYS A 14 9.24 -12.78 8.53
C LYS A 14 9.70 -14.23 8.45
N ASP A 15 10.16 -14.77 9.56
CA ASP A 15 10.44 -16.20 9.67
C ASP A 15 9.11 -16.93 9.90
N ILE A 16 8.76 -17.84 8.99
CA ILE A 16 7.43 -18.48 8.92
C ILE A 16 7.48 -19.71 8.02
N GLU A 17 6.68 -20.71 8.33
CA GLU A 17 6.39 -21.86 7.49
C GLU A 17 4.91 -21.91 7.11
N GLY A 18 4.58 -22.58 6.02
CA GLY A 18 3.20 -22.76 5.61
C GLY A 18 3.03 -23.59 4.34
N ASN A 19 1.78 -23.98 4.09
CA ASN A 19 1.41 -24.65 2.85
C ASN A 19 1.41 -23.64 1.70
N ILE A 20 1.88 -24.08 0.54
CA ILE A 20 1.85 -23.28 -0.69
C ILE A 20 0.46 -23.35 -1.30
N PHE A 21 -0.01 -22.22 -1.76
CA PHE A 21 -1.21 -22.06 -2.57
C PHE A 21 -0.89 -21.16 -3.76
N GLU A 22 -1.00 -21.68 -4.96
CA GLU A 22 -0.84 -20.89 -6.18
C GLU A 22 -2.20 -20.37 -6.61
N CYS A 23 -2.35 -19.04 -6.65
CA CYS A 23 -3.45 -18.41 -7.35
C CYS A 23 -3.22 -18.55 -8.84
N THR A 24 -4.19 -19.15 -9.53
CA THR A 24 -4.12 -19.39 -10.97
C THR A 24 -4.10 -18.10 -11.78
N GLU A 25 -4.65 -17.02 -11.23
CA GLU A 25 -4.64 -15.67 -11.79
C GLU A 25 -4.27 -14.63 -10.74
N GLY A 26 -3.90 -13.43 -11.20
CA GLY A 26 -3.74 -12.28 -10.30
C GLY A 26 -5.06 -11.94 -9.58
N LEU A 27 -5.01 -11.75 -8.28
CA LEU A 27 -6.18 -11.51 -7.43
C LEU A 27 -6.28 -10.04 -7.04
N SER A 28 -7.49 -9.46 -7.18
CA SER A 28 -7.80 -8.19 -6.55
C SER A 28 -8.19 -8.42 -5.10
N PHE A 29 -7.47 -7.82 -4.15
CA PHE A 29 -7.90 -7.89 -2.75
C PHE A 29 -9.10 -6.99 -2.50
N TRP A 30 -9.17 -5.82 -3.17
CA TRP A 30 -10.33 -4.95 -3.11
C TRP A 30 -11.53 -5.60 -3.80
N GLY A 31 -12.56 -5.93 -3.02
CA GLY A 31 -13.77 -6.59 -3.49
C GLY A 31 -13.62 -8.07 -3.81
N GLY A 32 -12.40 -8.60 -3.87
CA GLY A 32 -12.14 -10.01 -4.17
C GLY A 32 -11.75 -10.86 -2.96
N VAL A 33 -11.33 -10.24 -1.84
CA VAL A 33 -11.03 -10.96 -0.60
C VAL A 33 -11.83 -10.35 0.54
N ASP A 34 -12.52 -11.19 1.32
CA ASP A 34 -13.23 -10.75 2.51
C ASP A 34 -12.27 -10.56 3.69
N PRO A 35 -12.08 -9.34 4.20
CA PRO A 35 -11.18 -9.09 5.33
C PRO A 35 -11.63 -9.71 6.66
N LYS A 36 -12.85 -10.21 6.75
CA LYS A 36 -13.37 -10.86 7.94
C LYS A 36 -13.11 -12.36 7.98
N THR A 37 -12.92 -12.97 6.81
CA THR A 37 -12.72 -14.44 6.71
C THR A 37 -11.37 -14.79 6.10
N GLY A 38 -10.72 -13.89 5.37
CA GLY A 38 -9.49 -14.14 4.62
C GLY A 38 -9.71 -14.97 3.36
N CYS A 39 -10.96 -15.14 2.91
CA CYS A 39 -11.30 -15.99 1.78
C CYS A 39 -11.60 -15.18 0.52
N ILE A 40 -11.34 -15.78 -0.63
CA ILE A 40 -11.65 -15.20 -1.95
C ILE A 40 -13.17 -15.20 -2.14
N ILE A 41 -13.75 -14.04 -2.33
CA ILE A 41 -15.20 -13.83 -2.54
C ILE A 41 -15.55 -13.38 -3.96
N ASP A 42 -14.56 -13.11 -4.81
CA ASP A 42 -14.78 -12.85 -6.23
C ASP A 42 -15.32 -14.12 -6.90
N ILE A 43 -16.61 -14.10 -7.26
CA ILE A 43 -17.30 -15.26 -7.86
C ILE A 43 -16.78 -15.61 -9.26
N HIS A 44 -16.05 -14.71 -9.90
CA HIS A 44 -15.45 -14.91 -11.22
C HIS A 44 -14.01 -15.40 -11.14
N HIS A 45 -13.41 -15.39 -9.95
CA HIS A 45 -12.06 -15.90 -9.77
C HIS A 45 -12.08 -17.43 -9.70
N PRO A 46 -11.19 -18.14 -10.43
CA PRO A 46 -11.16 -19.61 -10.46
C PRO A 46 -10.99 -20.22 -9.05
N ASP A 47 -10.32 -19.52 -8.15
CA ASP A 47 -10.07 -19.97 -6.78
C ASP A 47 -11.10 -19.46 -5.77
N HIS A 48 -12.31 -19.06 -6.23
CA HIS A 48 -13.41 -18.62 -5.36
C HIS A 48 -13.64 -19.56 -4.19
N GLY A 49 -13.84 -19.00 -2.99
CA GLY A 49 -14.08 -19.74 -1.75
C GLY A 49 -12.81 -20.22 -1.03
N THR A 50 -11.64 -20.12 -1.66
CA THR A 50 -10.38 -20.48 -1.01
C THR A 50 -9.97 -19.45 0.03
N CYS A 51 -9.58 -19.88 1.23
CA CYS A 51 -9.06 -18.99 2.27
C CYS A 51 -7.53 -18.92 2.17
N LEU A 52 -7.00 -17.69 2.28
CA LEU A 52 -5.58 -17.38 2.08
C LEU A 52 -4.78 -17.35 3.40
N SER A 53 -5.47 -17.33 4.54
CA SER A 53 -4.84 -17.23 5.86
C SER A 53 -3.79 -18.32 6.07
N ASP A 54 -2.66 -17.90 6.64
CA ASP A 54 -1.51 -18.76 6.98
C ASP A 54 -0.88 -19.54 5.82
N LYS A 55 -1.23 -19.22 4.58
CA LYS A 55 -0.64 -19.83 3.37
C LYS A 55 0.51 -19.01 2.79
N PHE A 56 1.40 -19.69 2.11
CA PHE A 56 2.32 -19.09 1.14
C PHE A 56 1.56 -18.91 -0.18
N VAL A 57 1.03 -17.74 -0.39
CA VAL A 57 0.23 -17.42 -1.59
C VAL A 57 1.16 -17.01 -2.71
N LEU A 58 1.18 -17.80 -3.78
CA LEU A 58 1.89 -17.49 -5.01
C LEU A 58 0.90 -16.83 -5.99
N MET A 59 1.25 -15.68 -6.55
CA MET A 59 0.55 -15.04 -7.67
C MET A 59 1.54 -14.23 -8.49
N PRO A 60 1.38 -14.12 -9.82
CA PRO A 60 2.32 -13.36 -10.65
C PRO A 60 2.45 -11.92 -10.18
N THR A 61 1.34 -11.26 -9.99
CA THR A 61 1.15 -9.90 -9.45
C THR A 61 -0.26 -9.78 -8.90
N SER A 62 -0.56 -8.74 -8.12
CA SER A 62 -1.95 -8.40 -7.80
C SER A 62 -2.62 -7.66 -8.96
N ARG A 63 -3.94 -7.54 -8.90
CA ARG A 63 -4.73 -6.71 -9.83
C ARG A 63 -5.76 -5.89 -9.07
N GLY A 64 -6.39 -4.93 -9.75
CA GLY A 64 -7.47 -4.13 -9.21
C GLY A 64 -7.00 -2.84 -8.56
N SER A 65 -7.81 -2.33 -7.63
CA SER A 65 -7.61 -1.03 -6.99
C SER A 65 -6.47 -1.07 -5.96
N CYS A 66 -5.74 0.03 -5.82
CA CYS A 66 -4.81 0.32 -4.73
C CYS A 66 -5.40 0.10 -3.33
N SER A 67 -6.73 0.21 -3.17
CA SER A 67 -7.43 -0.11 -1.93
C SER A 67 -7.20 -1.55 -1.45
N GLY A 68 -6.65 -2.42 -2.29
CA GLY A 68 -6.15 -3.75 -1.92
C GLY A 68 -5.09 -3.72 -0.82
N SER A 69 -4.28 -2.65 -0.74
CA SER A 69 -3.32 -2.42 0.35
C SER A 69 -4.01 -2.33 1.71
N GLY A 70 -5.13 -1.59 1.77
CA GLY A 70 -5.96 -1.47 2.97
C GLY A 70 -6.63 -2.78 3.37
N VAL A 71 -7.05 -3.59 2.39
CA VAL A 71 -7.59 -4.94 2.64
C VAL A 71 -6.53 -5.84 3.27
N LEU A 72 -5.30 -5.86 2.75
CA LEU A 72 -4.21 -6.65 3.34
C LEU A 72 -3.86 -6.16 4.75
N LEU A 73 -3.83 -4.84 4.98
CA LEU A 73 -3.65 -4.28 6.32
C LEU A 73 -4.76 -4.74 7.26
N GLN A 74 -6.04 -4.74 6.82
CA GLN A 74 -7.15 -5.21 7.63
C GLN A 74 -7.04 -6.70 7.96
N LEU A 75 -6.65 -7.53 6.98
CA LEU A 75 -6.38 -8.95 7.19
C LEU A 75 -5.27 -9.17 8.21
N ALA A 76 -4.19 -8.40 8.12
CA ALA A 76 -3.08 -8.47 9.07
C ALA A 76 -3.50 -8.07 10.49
N GLN A 77 -4.37 -7.05 10.64
CA GLN A 77 -4.94 -6.66 11.92
C GLN A 77 -5.83 -7.76 12.51
N ASN A 78 -6.61 -8.41 11.67
CA ASN A 78 -7.52 -9.48 12.08
C ASN A 78 -6.82 -10.84 12.33
N GLY A 79 -5.53 -10.97 11.99
CA GLY A 79 -4.80 -12.24 12.07
C GLY A 79 -5.22 -13.25 10.99
N LEU A 80 -5.76 -12.77 9.87
CA LEU A 80 -6.26 -13.56 8.75
C LEU A 80 -5.45 -13.38 7.46
N ALA A 81 -4.31 -12.68 7.55
CA ALA A 81 -3.43 -12.47 6.41
C ALA A 81 -2.72 -13.78 5.99
N PRO A 82 -2.30 -13.89 4.73
CA PRO A 82 -1.36 -14.91 4.30
C PRO A 82 -0.09 -14.92 5.17
N ALA A 83 0.53 -16.08 5.32
CA ALA A 83 1.84 -16.21 5.96
C ALA A 83 2.91 -15.48 5.14
N ALA A 84 2.87 -15.67 3.83
CA ALA A 84 3.70 -15.00 2.85
C ALA A 84 2.93 -14.78 1.54
N ILE A 85 3.31 -13.74 0.79
CA ILE A 85 2.88 -13.56 -0.60
C ILE A 85 4.15 -13.51 -1.46
N ILE A 86 4.16 -14.29 -2.54
CA ILE A 86 5.32 -14.45 -3.43
C ILE A 86 4.92 -14.05 -4.84
N PHE A 87 5.61 -13.04 -5.37
CA PHE A 87 5.41 -12.51 -6.71
C PHE A 87 6.59 -12.84 -7.62
N ASN A 88 6.35 -13.00 -8.92
CA ASN A 88 7.40 -13.08 -9.93
C ASN A 88 7.45 -11.85 -10.85
N GLU A 89 6.48 -10.97 -10.72
CA GLU A 89 6.42 -9.68 -11.39
C GLU A 89 6.54 -8.54 -10.38
N MET A 90 6.60 -7.30 -10.88
CA MET A 90 6.54 -6.12 -10.03
C MET A 90 5.14 -6.00 -9.44
N GLU A 91 5.07 -5.84 -8.12
CA GLU A 91 3.83 -5.68 -7.39
C GLU A 91 3.99 -4.63 -6.29
N GLU A 92 3.10 -3.71 -6.22
CA GLU A 92 3.20 -2.53 -5.36
C GLU A 92 2.03 -2.39 -4.38
N ILE A 93 0.83 -2.87 -4.73
CA ILE A 93 -0.40 -2.65 -3.93
C ILE A 93 -0.34 -3.43 -2.62
N LEU A 94 -0.23 -4.75 -2.70
CA LEU A 94 -0.16 -5.62 -1.53
C LEU A 94 1.17 -5.44 -0.80
N THR A 95 2.23 -5.18 -1.54
CA THR A 95 3.55 -4.86 -1.00
C THR A 95 3.50 -3.63 -0.10
N LEU A 96 2.84 -2.55 -0.52
CA LEU A 96 2.63 -1.36 0.31
C LEU A 96 1.83 -1.70 1.57
N GLY A 97 0.74 -2.44 1.44
CA GLY A 97 -0.08 -2.88 2.57
C GLY A 97 0.73 -3.65 3.62
N ALA A 98 1.62 -4.55 3.17
CA ALA A 98 2.48 -5.32 4.06
C ALA A 98 3.58 -4.46 4.71
N ILE A 99 4.18 -3.51 3.99
CA ILE A 99 5.16 -2.56 4.54
C ILE A 99 4.51 -1.73 5.65
N VAL A 100 3.32 -1.18 5.41
CA VAL A 100 2.56 -0.39 6.39
C VAL A 100 2.18 -1.24 7.60
N ALA A 101 1.71 -2.47 7.39
CA ALA A 101 1.38 -3.40 8.47
C ALA A 101 2.59 -3.69 9.38
N ASP A 102 3.76 -3.90 8.81
CA ASP A 102 5.00 -4.12 9.58
C ASP A 102 5.47 -2.85 10.30
N GLN A 103 5.59 -1.73 9.58
CA GLN A 103 6.19 -0.51 10.14
C GLN A 103 5.34 0.12 11.25
N LEU A 104 4.03 0.27 11.02
CA LEU A 104 3.14 0.96 11.94
C LEU A 104 2.55 0.06 13.03
N PHE A 105 2.30 -1.21 12.71
CA PHE A 105 1.51 -2.11 13.57
C PHE A 105 2.25 -3.36 14.04
N LYS A 106 3.47 -3.58 13.54
CA LYS A 106 4.27 -4.78 13.84
C LYS A 106 3.54 -6.09 13.45
N LYS A 107 2.67 -5.99 12.44
CA LYS A 107 1.92 -7.11 11.87
C LYS A 107 2.57 -7.53 10.56
N LYS A 108 3.49 -8.49 10.62
CA LYS A 108 4.29 -8.90 9.46
C LYS A 108 3.53 -9.89 8.57
N VAL A 109 3.44 -9.57 7.29
CA VAL A 109 3.14 -10.50 6.20
C VAL A 109 4.40 -10.57 5.35
N ALA A 110 4.97 -11.75 5.17
CA ALA A 110 6.18 -11.87 4.37
C ALA A 110 5.89 -11.55 2.90
N ILE A 111 6.70 -10.70 2.28
CA ILE A 111 6.60 -10.39 0.84
C ILE A 111 7.92 -10.73 0.17
N LEU A 112 7.85 -11.60 -0.83
CA LEU A 112 8.99 -11.97 -1.65
C LEU A 112 8.71 -11.63 -3.11
N ARG A 113 9.75 -11.19 -3.82
CA ARG A 113 9.79 -11.18 -5.28
C ARG A 113 10.85 -12.16 -5.75
N VAL A 114 10.46 -13.12 -6.58
CA VAL A 114 11.33 -14.20 -7.04
C VAL A 114 11.40 -14.26 -8.56
N PRO A 115 12.50 -14.74 -9.16
CA PRO A 115 12.57 -15.01 -10.59
C PRO A 115 11.54 -16.06 -11.01
N ARG A 116 11.14 -16.03 -12.29
CA ARG A 116 10.10 -16.89 -12.84
C ARG A 116 10.40 -18.38 -12.71
N ASP A 117 11.66 -18.78 -12.89
CA ASP A 117 12.12 -20.16 -12.73
C ASP A 117 11.98 -20.66 -11.28
N LEU A 118 12.28 -19.81 -10.32
CA LEU A 118 12.10 -20.10 -8.91
C LEU A 118 10.63 -20.13 -8.52
N TYR A 119 9.82 -19.21 -9.07
CA TYR A 119 8.36 -19.20 -8.87
C TYR A 119 7.73 -20.51 -9.36
N SER A 120 8.05 -20.95 -10.59
CA SER A 120 7.55 -22.22 -11.13
C SER A 120 7.99 -23.43 -10.30
N ALA A 121 9.20 -23.39 -9.72
CA ALA A 121 9.68 -24.46 -8.84
C ALA A 121 8.93 -24.47 -7.49
N LEU A 122 8.57 -23.30 -6.96
CA LEU A 122 7.77 -23.17 -5.75
C LEU A 122 6.34 -23.68 -5.95
N ALA A 123 5.74 -23.38 -7.08
CA ALA A 123 4.37 -23.83 -7.43
C ALA A 123 4.23 -25.36 -7.46
N MET A 124 5.34 -26.09 -7.63
CA MET A 124 5.37 -27.56 -7.60
C MET A 124 5.60 -28.16 -6.21
N ALA A 125 5.74 -27.33 -5.17
CA ALA A 125 5.99 -27.79 -3.82
C ALA A 125 4.74 -27.61 -2.93
N ASP A 126 4.58 -28.49 -1.95
CA ASP A 126 3.42 -28.43 -1.03
C ASP A 126 3.62 -27.40 0.08
N LYS A 127 4.87 -27.20 0.53
CA LYS A 127 5.21 -26.36 1.67
C LYS A 127 6.47 -25.55 1.40
N ALA A 128 6.53 -24.38 2.06
CA ALA A 128 7.74 -23.56 2.11
C ALA A 128 7.98 -23.03 3.52
N GLU A 129 9.22 -22.68 3.79
CA GLU A 129 9.67 -22.03 5.02
C GLU A 129 10.59 -20.86 4.69
N ILE A 130 10.42 -19.76 5.40
CA ILE A 130 11.36 -18.63 5.43
C ILE A 130 12.00 -18.63 6.80
N CYS A 131 13.32 -18.77 6.86
CA CYS A 131 14.10 -18.71 8.08
C CYS A 131 15.46 -18.06 7.82
N GLU A 132 15.89 -17.11 8.66
CA GLU A 132 17.21 -16.46 8.58
C GLU A 132 17.62 -15.98 7.17
N ASN A 133 16.73 -15.32 6.45
CA ASN A 133 16.94 -14.87 5.05
C ASN A 133 17.13 -16.01 4.04
N ARG A 134 16.59 -17.18 4.32
CA ARG A 134 16.56 -18.32 3.39
C ARG A 134 15.11 -18.72 3.13
N LEU A 135 14.83 -19.05 1.89
CA LEU A 135 13.58 -19.68 1.46
C LEU A 135 13.87 -21.15 1.20
N MET A 136 13.19 -22.02 1.91
CA MET A 136 13.37 -23.47 1.83
C MET A 136 12.06 -24.12 1.35
N PHE A 137 12.17 -25.03 0.39
CA PHE A 137 11.05 -25.83 -0.13
C PHE A 137 11.59 -27.09 -0.83
N GLY A 138 10.94 -28.23 -0.64
CA GLY A 138 11.47 -29.50 -1.11
C GLY A 138 12.91 -29.72 -0.62
N SER A 139 13.84 -29.97 -1.53
CA SER A 139 15.28 -30.08 -1.24
C SER A 139 16.07 -28.79 -1.48
N LYS A 140 15.39 -27.69 -1.83
CA LYS A 140 16.03 -26.43 -2.23
C LYS A 140 16.14 -25.47 -1.06
N THR A 141 17.28 -24.77 -0.97
CA THR A 141 17.52 -23.64 -0.06
C THR A 141 18.03 -22.45 -0.85
N ILE A 142 17.28 -21.37 -0.87
CA ILE A 142 17.58 -20.16 -1.64
C ILE A 142 17.88 -19.01 -0.66
N LYS A 143 19.04 -18.39 -0.81
CA LYS A 143 19.38 -17.19 -0.04
C LYS A 143 18.59 -15.99 -0.56
N LEU A 144 17.84 -15.36 0.32
CA LEU A 144 17.09 -14.13 0.02
C LEU A 144 18.00 -12.90 0.18
N ARG A 145 17.83 -11.93 -0.70
CA ARG A 145 18.42 -10.60 -0.53
C ARG A 145 17.40 -9.69 0.14
N LYS A 146 17.83 -8.86 1.07
CA LYS A 146 16.99 -7.79 1.60
C LYS A 146 16.85 -6.69 0.55
N LEU A 147 15.69 -6.04 0.56
CA LEU A 147 15.50 -4.81 -0.19
C LEU A 147 16.53 -3.77 0.28
N ASN A 148 17.28 -3.17 -0.64
CA ASN A 148 18.28 -2.16 -0.32
C ASN A 148 17.81 -0.77 -0.76
N ILE A 149 17.45 0.08 0.21
CA ILE A 149 16.99 1.45 -0.02
C ILE A 149 18.14 2.45 -0.22
N ASP A 150 19.40 2.07 0.06
CA ASP A 150 20.57 2.95 -0.12
C ASP A 150 20.85 3.28 -1.59
N THR A 151 20.15 2.59 -2.50
CA THR A 151 20.23 2.87 -3.96
C THR A 151 19.41 4.10 -4.37
N VAL A 152 18.59 4.64 -3.49
CA VAL A 152 17.83 5.88 -3.73
C VAL A 152 18.72 7.08 -3.43
N ASN A 153 18.83 7.99 -4.39
CA ASN A 153 19.60 9.23 -4.27
C ASN A 153 18.82 10.23 -3.39
N LEU A 154 19.20 10.33 -2.13
CA LEU A 154 18.59 11.24 -1.18
C LEU A 154 19.47 12.49 -0.98
N ASN A 155 18.84 13.67 -0.92
CA ASN A 155 19.50 14.88 -0.46
C ASN A 155 19.76 14.86 1.05
N SER A 156 20.44 15.85 1.59
CA SER A 156 20.81 15.89 3.02
C SER A 156 19.60 15.98 3.95
N LYS A 157 18.52 16.65 3.53
CA LYS A 157 17.28 16.76 4.30
C LYS A 157 16.56 15.41 4.36
N ASP A 158 16.43 14.72 3.21
CA ASP A 158 15.75 13.43 3.14
C ASP A 158 16.51 12.36 3.92
N LYS A 159 17.84 12.37 3.89
CA LYS A 159 18.68 11.52 4.75
C LYS A 159 18.43 11.79 6.23
N SER A 160 18.39 13.06 6.63
CA SER A 160 18.08 13.45 8.01
C SER A 160 16.68 12.99 8.45
N ILE A 161 15.70 13.00 7.55
CA ILE A 161 14.36 12.44 7.82
C ILE A 161 14.43 10.92 8.01
N LEU A 162 15.12 10.23 7.11
CA LEU A 162 15.29 8.77 7.16
C LEU A 162 16.02 8.33 8.44
N ASP A 163 16.98 9.13 8.91
CA ASP A 163 17.71 8.92 10.17
C ASP A 163 16.86 9.21 11.43
N GLY A 164 15.60 9.65 11.27
CA GLY A 164 14.66 9.89 12.37
C GLY A 164 14.77 11.25 13.04
N ASN A 165 15.60 12.17 12.55
CA ASN A 165 15.81 13.49 13.17
C ASN A 165 14.59 14.44 13.08
N HIS A 166 13.57 14.05 12.33
CA HIS A 166 12.35 14.85 12.11
C HIS A 166 11.08 14.21 12.73
N GLY A 167 11.25 13.13 13.53
CA GLY A 167 10.18 12.43 14.19
C GLY A 167 9.74 11.13 13.50
N ALA A 168 9.04 10.29 14.25
CA ALA A 168 8.73 8.92 13.83
C ALA A 168 7.82 8.83 12.59
N ALA A 169 6.84 9.73 12.47
CA ALA A 169 5.93 9.72 11.33
C ALA A 169 6.67 10.02 10.02
N GLN A 170 7.53 11.04 10.03
CA GLN A 170 8.31 11.44 8.85
C GLN A 170 9.33 10.35 8.48
N GLN A 171 9.96 9.73 9.48
CA GLN A 171 10.88 8.61 9.24
C GLN A 171 10.18 7.44 8.56
N ILE A 172 9.02 7.02 9.08
CA ILE A 172 8.23 5.92 8.52
C ILE A 172 7.79 6.25 7.09
N ALA A 173 7.31 7.46 6.85
CA ALA A 173 6.90 7.90 5.50
C ALA A 173 8.09 7.88 4.53
N MET A 174 9.24 8.42 4.91
CA MET A 174 10.45 8.43 4.09
C MET A 174 10.95 7.01 3.80
N GLU A 175 11.01 6.16 4.80
CA GLU A 175 11.41 4.75 4.61
C GLU A 175 10.46 4.02 3.66
N THR A 176 9.14 4.25 3.80
CA THR A 176 8.12 3.67 2.91
C THR A 176 8.32 4.12 1.48
N ILE A 177 8.47 5.42 1.22
CA ILE A 177 8.70 5.97 -0.12
C ILE A 177 9.99 5.42 -0.73
N CYS A 178 11.09 5.34 0.03
CA CYS A 178 12.34 4.75 -0.44
C CYS A 178 12.18 3.27 -0.83
N LYS A 179 11.46 2.49 -0.02
CA LYS A 179 11.14 1.09 -0.36
C LYS A 179 10.34 1.00 -1.66
N MET A 180 9.30 1.83 -1.79
CA MET A 180 8.46 1.85 -3.00
C MET A 180 9.26 2.29 -4.23
N ALA A 181 10.14 3.28 -4.10
CA ALA A 181 11.05 3.70 -5.19
C ALA A 181 11.90 2.52 -5.69
N VAL A 182 12.53 1.77 -4.77
CA VAL A 182 13.36 0.60 -5.14
C VAL A 182 12.52 -0.50 -5.78
N ILE A 183 11.32 -0.76 -5.27
CA ILE A 183 10.39 -1.75 -5.83
C ILE A 183 10.03 -1.41 -7.27
N GLN A 184 9.87 -0.12 -7.58
CA GLN A 184 9.56 0.39 -8.91
C GLN A 184 10.78 0.67 -9.80
N ASN A 185 11.97 0.28 -9.36
CA ASN A 185 13.24 0.56 -10.03
C ASN A 185 13.51 2.07 -10.22
N ALA A 186 12.97 2.92 -9.36
CA ALA A 186 13.31 4.33 -9.28
C ALA A 186 14.50 4.53 -8.30
N ASN A 187 15.32 5.52 -8.58
CA ASN A 187 16.49 5.87 -7.78
C ASN A 187 16.51 7.33 -7.34
N GLU A 188 15.43 8.07 -7.60
CA GLU A 188 15.28 9.48 -7.26
C GLU A 188 13.88 9.74 -6.70
N LEU A 189 13.79 10.66 -5.73
CA LEU A 189 12.54 11.22 -5.24
C LEU A 189 12.40 12.64 -5.81
N ILE A 190 11.18 13.02 -6.12
CA ILE A 190 10.85 14.34 -6.65
C ILE A 190 9.97 15.07 -5.64
N ASP A 191 10.35 16.31 -5.29
CA ASP A 191 9.53 17.15 -4.44
C ASP A 191 8.22 17.52 -5.14
N VAL A 192 7.13 17.41 -4.41
CA VAL A 192 5.80 17.83 -4.85
C VAL A 192 5.40 19.12 -4.15
N THR A 193 4.64 19.97 -4.83
CA THR A 193 4.26 21.30 -4.34
C THR A 193 2.83 21.33 -3.79
N LYS A 194 1.98 20.42 -4.23
CA LYS A 194 0.60 20.26 -3.81
C LYS A 194 0.25 18.78 -3.70
N GLY A 195 -0.79 18.48 -2.93
CA GLY A 195 -1.33 17.13 -2.78
C GLY A 195 -2.84 17.08 -2.87
N HIS A 196 -3.34 15.89 -3.23
CA HIS A 196 -4.75 15.55 -3.14
C HIS A 196 -4.87 14.12 -2.58
N ILE A 197 -5.57 13.98 -1.45
CA ILE A 197 -5.68 12.71 -0.72
C ILE A 197 -7.02 12.05 -1.00
N ASP A 198 -7.00 10.80 -1.44
CA ASP A 198 -8.20 9.96 -1.61
C ASP A 198 -8.47 9.02 -0.42
N GLY A 199 -7.55 8.86 0.49
CA GLY A 199 -7.64 7.95 1.65
C GLY A 199 -8.75 8.23 2.67
N CYS A 200 -9.68 9.16 2.39
CA CYS A 200 -10.73 9.56 3.31
C CYS A 200 -12.04 8.76 3.17
N ILE A 201 -12.10 7.80 2.25
CA ILE A 201 -13.20 6.86 2.13
C ILE A 201 -13.00 5.72 3.15
N LEU A 202 -13.96 5.54 4.04
CA LEU A 202 -13.93 4.45 5.02
C LEU A 202 -14.36 3.14 4.34
N ALA A 203 -13.42 2.50 3.68
CA ALA A 203 -13.65 1.19 3.08
C ALA A 203 -13.57 0.08 4.13
N HIS A 204 -12.58 0.18 5.02
CA HIS A 204 -12.33 -0.74 6.13
C HIS A 204 -11.82 0.04 7.35
N ASP A 205 -11.90 -0.57 8.54
CA ASP A 205 -11.37 0.04 9.76
C ASP A 205 -9.85 0.33 9.66
N ALA A 206 -9.13 -0.39 8.82
CA ALA A 206 -7.71 -0.18 8.57
C ALA A 206 -7.40 1.24 8.07
N ASN A 207 -8.28 1.87 7.27
CA ASN A 207 -8.11 3.26 6.81
C ASN A 207 -8.07 4.23 7.99
N LEU A 208 -9.03 4.08 8.93
CA LEU A 208 -9.11 4.90 10.13
C LEU A 208 -7.91 4.68 11.05
N ILE A 209 -7.58 3.40 11.32
CA ILE A 209 -6.47 3.02 12.19
C ILE A 209 -5.15 3.59 11.66
N PHE A 210 -4.93 3.54 10.35
CA PHE A 210 -3.76 4.12 9.69
C PHE A 210 -3.69 5.63 9.91
N ALA A 211 -4.75 6.37 9.56
CA ALA A 211 -4.77 7.83 9.65
C ALA A 211 -4.60 8.32 11.09
N GLU A 212 -5.30 7.70 12.05
CA GLU A 212 -5.16 8.03 13.47
C GLU A 212 -3.76 7.71 14.00
N LYS A 213 -3.16 6.57 13.57
CA LYS A 213 -1.80 6.21 13.98
C LYS A 213 -0.76 7.20 13.45
N MET A 214 -0.86 7.62 12.19
CA MET A 214 0.02 8.64 11.63
C MET A 214 -0.12 9.98 12.37
N HIS A 215 -1.35 10.42 12.64
CA HIS A 215 -1.60 11.62 13.44
C HIS A 215 -0.98 11.52 14.86
N GLN A 216 -1.17 10.37 15.54
CA GLN A 216 -0.60 10.12 16.87
C GLN A 216 0.93 10.14 16.89
N LEU A 217 1.58 9.69 15.82
CA LEU A 217 3.02 9.74 15.65
C LEU A 217 3.55 11.15 15.29
N GLY A 218 2.66 12.13 15.19
CA GLY A 218 3.01 13.52 14.91
C GLY A 218 3.12 13.86 13.43
N ALA A 219 2.52 13.07 12.52
CA ALA A 219 2.47 13.40 11.11
C ALA A 219 1.89 14.80 10.88
N ARG A 220 2.50 15.53 9.95
CA ARG A 220 2.04 16.85 9.50
C ARG A 220 2.22 16.95 7.99
N ILE A 221 1.18 17.41 7.33
CA ILE A 221 1.17 17.71 5.90
C ILE A 221 1.72 19.12 5.73
N SER A 222 2.89 19.23 5.09
CA SER A 222 3.64 20.49 4.96
C SER A 222 3.35 21.26 3.67
N ILE A 223 2.67 20.64 2.72
CA ILE A 223 2.27 21.25 1.46
C ILE A 223 0.75 21.43 1.40
N GLN A 224 0.29 22.33 0.55
CA GLN A 224 -1.15 22.50 0.32
C GLN A 224 -1.76 21.18 -0.19
N THR A 225 -2.64 20.58 0.60
CA THR A 225 -3.23 19.28 0.27
C THR A 225 -4.72 19.31 0.49
N THR A 226 -5.47 18.97 -0.56
CA THR A 226 -6.92 18.87 -0.54
C THR A 226 -7.38 17.45 -0.21
N ILE A 227 -8.56 17.31 0.35
CA ILE A 227 -9.19 16.02 0.66
C ILE A 227 -10.27 15.71 -0.36
N ASN A 228 -10.24 14.49 -0.90
CA ASN A 228 -11.27 13.95 -1.77
C ASN A 228 -12.61 13.74 -1.02
N ALA A 229 -13.62 13.31 -1.73
CA ALA A 229 -14.91 12.96 -1.15
C ALA A 229 -14.75 11.99 0.02
N ILE A 230 -15.60 12.16 1.04
CA ILE A 230 -15.66 11.27 2.20
C ILE A 230 -16.89 10.39 2.15
N SER A 231 -16.89 9.32 2.94
CA SER A 231 -17.96 8.31 2.90
C SER A 231 -19.34 8.80 3.37
N VAL A 232 -19.41 9.95 4.04
CA VAL A 232 -20.66 10.47 4.62
C VAL A 232 -20.73 11.99 4.49
N ASN A 233 -21.94 12.52 4.44
CA ASN A 233 -22.15 13.96 4.64
C ASN A 233 -21.98 14.29 6.13
N ARG A 234 -20.95 15.06 6.50
CA ARG A 234 -20.57 15.32 7.90
C ARG A 234 -21.69 15.89 8.75
N ASP A 235 -22.52 16.77 8.16
CA ASP A 235 -23.52 17.53 8.89
C ASP A 235 -24.87 16.82 9.00
N ASN A 236 -25.12 15.84 8.11
CA ASN A 236 -26.46 15.27 7.95
C ASN A 236 -26.52 13.75 7.90
N TRP A 237 -25.41 13.02 8.06
CA TRP A 237 -25.39 11.57 7.93
C TRP A 237 -26.37 10.85 8.88
N GLN A 238 -26.62 11.40 10.09
CA GLN A 238 -27.59 10.88 11.05
C GLN A 238 -29.01 10.89 10.49
N ARG A 239 -29.35 11.95 9.74
CA ARG A 239 -30.67 12.13 9.10
C ARG A 239 -30.84 11.29 7.82
N GLN A 240 -29.72 10.81 7.26
CA GLN A 240 -29.69 10.00 6.05
C GLN A 240 -29.80 8.50 6.33
N GLY A 241 -30.01 8.09 7.57
CA GLY A 241 -30.13 6.69 7.95
C GLY A 241 -28.81 5.92 7.98
N VAL A 242 -27.67 6.63 7.99
CA VAL A 242 -26.35 6.01 8.12
C VAL A 242 -26.20 5.43 9.53
N LYS A 243 -25.68 4.20 9.61
CA LYS A 243 -25.43 3.55 10.91
C LYS A 243 -24.45 4.38 11.74
N PRO A 244 -24.75 4.64 13.05
CA PRO A 244 -23.92 5.50 13.89
C PRO A 244 -22.44 5.09 13.96
N ASP A 245 -22.14 3.79 14.06
CA ASP A 245 -20.74 3.31 14.08
C ASP A 245 -20.00 3.71 12.79
N PHE A 246 -20.61 3.49 11.62
CA PHE A 246 -20.01 3.85 10.34
C PHE A 246 -19.84 5.37 10.19
N GLY A 247 -20.89 6.15 10.49
CA GLY A 247 -20.85 7.62 10.36
C GLY A 247 -19.79 8.25 11.27
N ASN A 248 -19.69 7.77 12.51
CA ASN A 248 -18.66 8.24 13.46
C ASN A 248 -17.24 7.90 12.97
N LYS A 249 -17.00 6.67 12.51
CA LYS A 249 -15.69 6.25 12.00
C LYS A 249 -15.30 7.04 10.75
N ALA A 250 -16.22 7.23 9.80
CA ALA A 250 -15.98 8.03 8.60
C ALA A 250 -15.64 9.49 8.92
N SER A 251 -16.35 10.09 9.88
CA SER A 251 -16.06 11.45 10.34
C SER A 251 -14.68 11.55 11.01
N ARG A 252 -14.33 10.60 11.87
CA ARG A 252 -13.01 10.53 12.53
C ARG A 252 -11.88 10.37 11.53
N LEU A 253 -12.09 9.58 10.47
CA LEU A 253 -11.09 9.40 9.40
C LEU A 253 -10.78 10.74 8.72
N ALA A 254 -11.79 11.49 8.31
CA ALA A 254 -11.61 12.81 7.74
C ALA A 254 -10.94 13.78 8.73
N ASP A 255 -11.37 13.76 10.02
CA ASP A 255 -10.78 14.58 11.08
C ASP A 255 -9.28 14.29 11.29
N ALA A 256 -8.86 13.05 11.17
CA ALA A 256 -7.44 12.69 11.30
C ALA A 256 -6.58 13.38 10.24
N TYR A 257 -7.02 13.40 8.97
CA TYR A 257 -6.32 14.12 7.91
C TYR A 257 -6.35 15.63 8.09
N VAL A 258 -7.49 16.20 8.50
CA VAL A 258 -7.59 17.63 8.80
C VAL A 258 -6.65 18.04 9.94
N LYS A 259 -6.57 17.23 11.01
CA LYS A 259 -5.64 17.45 12.12
C LYS A 259 -4.17 17.35 11.71
N MET A 260 -3.85 16.57 10.69
CA MET A 260 -2.52 16.51 10.09
C MET A 260 -2.22 17.71 9.18
N GLY A 261 -3.20 18.52 8.79
CA GLY A 261 -3.03 19.75 7.99
C GLY A 261 -3.68 19.74 6.62
N ALA A 262 -4.43 18.68 6.26
CA ALA A 262 -5.15 18.65 5.00
C ALA A 262 -6.36 19.60 5.01
N GLN A 263 -6.66 20.19 3.85
CA GLN A 263 -7.80 21.10 3.66
C GLN A 263 -9.10 20.30 3.47
N PRO A 264 -10.15 20.57 4.24
CA PRO A 264 -11.42 19.84 4.19
C PRO A 264 -12.29 20.23 2.97
N THR A 265 -11.80 19.97 1.78
CA THR A 265 -12.47 20.32 0.52
C THR A 265 -13.54 19.32 0.12
N TYR A 266 -13.41 18.07 0.52
CA TYR A 266 -14.38 16.98 0.31
C TYR A 266 -14.89 16.86 -1.13
N THR A 267 -13.99 16.98 -2.10
CA THR A 267 -14.33 16.94 -3.52
C THR A 267 -13.36 16.08 -4.31
N CYS A 268 -13.88 15.31 -5.27
CA CYS A 268 -13.11 14.62 -6.30
C CYS A 268 -12.73 15.54 -7.48
N ALA A 269 -13.14 16.81 -7.44
CA ALA A 269 -12.87 17.79 -8.47
C ALA A 269 -12.08 19.01 -7.93
N PRO A 270 -10.91 18.83 -7.29
CA PRO A 270 -10.14 19.93 -6.70
C PRO A 270 -9.62 20.93 -7.74
N TYR A 271 -9.60 20.55 -9.00
CA TYR A 271 -9.29 21.43 -10.13
C TYR A 271 -10.37 22.49 -10.43
N LEU A 272 -11.50 22.45 -9.74
CA LEU A 272 -12.53 23.51 -9.77
C LEU A 272 -12.39 24.53 -8.64
N LEU A 273 -11.41 24.33 -7.73
CA LEU A 273 -11.12 25.23 -6.61
C LEU A 273 -10.18 26.36 -7.05
N GLU A 274 -10.04 27.38 -6.21
CA GLU A 274 -9.23 28.56 -6.51
C GLU A 274 -7.73 28.29 -6.70
N ASN A 275 -7.18 27.31 -5.98
CA ASN A 275 -5.75 26.99 -5.97
C ASN A 275 -5.43 25.73 -6.79
N ILE A 276 -5.84 25.73 -8.05
CA ILE A 276 -5.57 24.61 -8.97
C ILE A 276 -4.06 24.45 -9.25
N PRO A 277 -3.60 23.25 -9.60
CA PRO A 277 -2.24 23.05 -10.10
C PRO A 277 -1.98 23.88 -11.36
N LYS A 278 -0.76 24.43 -11.43
CA LYS A 278 -0.29 25.16 -12.62
C LYS A 278 0.35 24.21 -13.62
N GLU A 279 0.43 24.66 -14.86
CA GLU A 279 1.18 23.96 -15.90
C GLU A 279 2.62 23.64 -15.45
N GLN A 280 3.08 22.41 -15.69
CA GLN A 280 4.39 21.87 -15.28
C GLN A 280 4.63 21.73 -13.77
N GLU A 281 3.66 22.09 -12.91
CA GLU A 281 3.78 21.88 -11.47
C GLU A 281 3.76 20.37 -11.16
N VAL A 282 4.64 19.92 -10.26
CA VAL A 282 4.71 18.51 -9.82
C VAL A 282 3.85 18.36 -8.59
N ILE A 283 2.87 17.46 -8.65
CA ILE A 283 1.85 17.29 -7.62
C ILE A 283 1.70 15.83 -7.20
N GLY A 284 1.42 15.59 -5.93
CA GLY A 284 0.99 14.30 -5.40
C GLY A 284 -0.54 14.17 -5.52
N TRP A 285 -1.00 13.22 -6.33
CA TRP A 285 -2.40 13.11 -6.68
C TRP A 285 -2.87 11.66 -6.55
N SER A 286 -3.70 11.37 -5.56
CA SER A 286 -4.10 10.01 -5.23
C SER A 286 -5.53 9.64 -5.70
N GLU A 287 -6.12 10.44 -6.61
CA GLU A 287 -7.44 10.17 -7.17
C GLU A 287 -7.32 9.87 -8.67
N SER A 288 -7.78 8.69 -9.12
CA SER A 288 -7.54 8.20 -10.47
C SER A 288 -8.28 8.97 -11.56
N ASN A 289 -9.49 9.44 -11.33
CA ASN A 289 -10.27 10.15 -12.33
C ASN A 289 -9.74 11.56 -12.59
N ALA A 290 -9.41 12.27 -11.53
CA ALA A 290 -8.92 13.65 -11.62
C ALA A 290 -7.47 13.73 -12.13
N VAL A 291 -6.69 12.64 -12.09
CA VAL A 291 -5.33 12.61 -12.62
C VAL A 291 -5.28 12.86 -14.12
N ILE A 292 -6.26 12.35 -14.86
CA ILE A 292 -6.36 12.58 -16.31
C ILE A 292 -6.56 14.09 -16.58
N TYR A 293 -7.43 14.73 -15.82
CA TYR A 293 -7.66 16.16 -15.93
C TYR A 293 -6.40 16.96 -15.58
N ALA A 294 -5.76 16.63 -14.45
CA ALA A 294 -4.55 17.30 -14.01
C ALA A 294 -3.43 17.23 -15.06
N ASN A 295 -3.18 16.04 -15.62
CA ASN A 295 -2.13 15.86 -16.62
C ASN A 295 -2.50 16.43 -18.00
N SER A 296 -3.71 16.17 -18.49
CA SER A 296 -4.07 16.45 -19.89
C SER A 296 -4.67 17.84 -20.11
N ILE A 297 -5.33 18.41 -19.12
CA ILE A 297 -6.01 19.71 -19.24
C ILE A 297 -5.20 20.81 -18.57
N LEU A 298 -4.73 20.57 -17.34
CA LEU A 298 -3.93 21.58 -16.62
C LEU A 298 -2.44 21.54 -16.96
N GLY A 299 -1.96 20.47 -17.61
CA GLY A 299 -0.54 20.30 -17.92
C GLY A 299 0.36 20.12 -16.69
N ALA A 300 -0.22 19.76 -15.55
CA ALA A 300 0.52 19.41 -14.34
C ALA A 300 1.16 18.02 -14.47
N LYS A 301 2.18 17.75 -13.67
CA LYS A 301 2.86 16.45 -13.63
C LYS A 301 2.46 15.71 -12.37
N THR A 302 1.86 14.53 -12.52
CA THR A 302 1.53 13.64 -11.40
C THR A 302 2.52 12.48 -11.33
N GLN A 303 2.55 11.80 -10.19
CA GLN A 303 3.30 10.53 -10.07
C GLN A 303 2.74 9.49 -11.05
N LYS A 304 3.58 8.49 -11.38
CA LYS A 304 3.22 7.44 -12.36
C LYS A 304 2.01 6.62 -11.93
N HIS A 305 1.86 6.39 -10.63
CA HIS A 305 0.74 5.70 -10.00
C HIS A 305 0.11 6.64 -8.97
N PRO A 306 -1.13 7.10 -9.17
CA PRO A 306 -1.78 8.08 -8.29
C PRO A 306 -2.09 7.55 -6.89
N ASP A 307 -2.03 6.27 -6.70
CA ASP A 307 -2.59 5.55 -5.54
C ASP A 307 -1.61 5.32 -4.37
N TYR A 308 -0.47 6.01 -4.33
CA TYR A 308 0.57 5.81 -3.30
C TYR A 308 0.52 6.77 -2.10
N PHE A 309 -0.61 7.44 -1.87
CA PHE A 309 -0.74 8.43 -0.79
C PHE A 309 -1.94 8.16 0.10
#